data_2f4a4da0836706ae52b0fcb7aaba6d09
#
_entry.id   2f4a4da0836706ae52b0fcb7aaba6d09
#
_cell.length_a   1.000
_cell.length_b   1.000
_cell.length_c   1.000
_cell.angle_alpha   90.00
_cell.angle_beta   90.00
_cell.angle_gamma   90.00
#
_symmetry.space_group_name_H-M   'P 1'
#
loop_
_entity.id
_entity.type
_entity.pdbx_description
1 polymer ?
#
loop_
_entity_poly.entity_id
_entity_poly.type
_entity_poly.pdbx_seq_one_letter_code
_entity_poly.pdbx_strand_id
1 'polypeptide(L)'
;MINEAKAQGYVVHLLFFWLNGPELAIQRVAKRVSEGGHDIPKDIIIRRYQRGIDNFFKLYKDVVDSWMLVDNASNPRAIIADSDEIYDVELYNTILSYVK
;
A
#
# COMPACT_ATOMS: atom_id res chain seq x y z
N MET A 1 2.93 -15.90 7.33
CA MET A 1 3.80 -14.86 7.89
C MET A 1 3.12 -14.06 9.00
N ILE A 2 2.08 -13.28 8.70
CA ILE A 2 1.36 -12.48 9.71
C ILE A 2 0.72 -13.37 10.76
N ASN A 3 0.03 -14.45 10.34
CA ASN A 3 -0.63 -15.37 11.26
C ASN A 3 0.37 -16.09 12.16
N GLU A 4 1.55 -16.42 11.66
CA GLU A 4 2.61 -17.03 12.45
C GLU A 4 3.14 -16.09 13.52
N ALA A 5 3.34 -14.81 13.17
CA ALA A 5 3.77 -13.79 14.12
C ALA A 5 2.75 -13.63 15.25
N LYS A 6 1.46 -13.56 14.93
CA LYS A 6 0.39 -13.45 15.92
C LYS A 6 0.29 -14.69 16.79
N ALA A 7 0.47 -15.86 16.22
CA ALA A 7 0.46 -17.13 16.97
C ALA A 7 1.60 -17.19 17.99
N GLN A 8 2.70 -16.48 17.75
CA GLN A 8 3.83 -16.40 18.67
C GLN A 8 3.71 -15.23 19.67
N GLY A 9 2.58 -14.54 19.65
CA GLY A 9 2.32 -13.43 20.60
C GLY A 9 2.81 -12.07 20.14
N TYR A 10 3.26 -11.92 18.91
CA TYR A 10 3.68 -10.63 18.37
C TYR A 10 2.48 -9.78 17.96
N VAL A 11 2.61 -8.46 18.16
CA VAL A 11 1.67 -7.47 17.67
C VAL A 11 2.13 -7.04 16.27
N VAL A 12 1.20 -7.04 15.30
CA VAL A 12 1.50 -6.73 13.91
C VAL A 12 0.89 -5.39 13.52
N HIS A 13 1.72 -4.45 13.12
CA HIS A 13 1.30 -3.14 12.60
C HIS A 13 1.66 -3.06 11.13
N LEU A 14 0.68 -2.70 10.29
CA LEU A 14 0.86 -2.60 8.84
C LEU A 14 0.86 -1.14 8.43
N LEU A 15 1.91 -0.71 7.73
CA LEU A 15 1.98 0.59 7.07
C LEU A 15 1.86 0.35 5.57
N PHE A 16 0.82 0.92 4.95
CA PHE A 16 0.63 0.83 3.51
C PHE A 16 0.80 2.21 2.89
N PHE A 17 1.79 2.35 2.02
CA PHE A 17 2.07 3.60 1.30
C PHE A 17 1.41 3.54 -0.06
N TRP A 18 0.32 4.29 -0.22
CA TRP A 18 -0.44 4.34 -1.46
C TRP A 18 0.17 5.36 -2.42
N LEU A 19 0.26 4.99 -3.69
CA LEU A 19 0.65 5.87 -4.78
C LEU A 19 -0.58 6.12 -5.68
N ASN A 20 -0.69 7.35 -6.18
CA ASN A 20 -1.81 7.75 -7.03
C ASN A 20 -1.62 7.22 -8.46
N GLY A 21 -1.86 5.93 -8.65
CA GLY A 21 -1.79 5.26 -9.93
C GLY A 21 -0.51 4.46 -10.14
N PRO A 22 -0.55 3.46 -11.04
CA PRO A 22 0.61 2.61 -11.32
C PRO A 22 1.74 3.38 -12.04
N GLU A 23 1.45 4.48 -12.71
CA GLU A 23 2.45 5.32 -13.38
C GLU A 23 3.51 5.84 -12.40
N LEU A 24 3.09 6.24 -11.19
CA LEU A 24 4.02 6.67 -10.15
C LEU A 24 4.94 5.54 -9.71
N ALA A 25 4.39 4.32 -9.59
CA ALA A 25 5.20 3.15 -9.25
C ALA A 25 6.23 2.87 -10.34
N ILE A 26 5.84 3.00 -11.63
CA ILE A 26 6.74 2.84 -12.76
C ILE A 26 7.85 3.88 -12.72
N GLN A 27 7.51 5.14 -12.46
CA GLN A 27 8.49 6.23 -12.37
C GLN A 27 9.50 6.00 -11.24
N ARG A 28 9.06 5.48 -10.10
CA ARG A 28 9.95 5.20 -8.98
C ARG A 28 10.92 4.07 -9.28
N VAL A 29 10.46 3.03 -9.99
CA VAL A 29 11.35 1.95 -10.44
C VAL A 29 12.36 2.50 -11.45
N ALA A 30 11.92 3.31 -12.42
CA ALA A 30 12.81 3.92 -13.40
C ALA A 30 13.88 4.77 -12.72
N LYS A 31 13.54 5.51 -11.68
CA LYS A 31 14.49 6.28 -10.90
C LYS A 31 15.54 5.39 -10.24
N ARG A 32 15.10 4.28 -9.63
CA ARG A 32 16.01 3.31 -9.02
C ARG A 32 16.97 2.69 -10.03
N VAL A 33 16.48 2.40 -11.24
CA VAL A 33 17.30 1.86 -12.30
C VAL A 33 18.38 2.86 -12.70
N SER A 34 18.02 4.15 -12.82
CA SER A 34 18.99 5.20 -13.13
C SER A 34 20.05 5.38 -12.04
N GLU A 35 19.74 4.97 -10.81
CA GLU A 35 20.65 5.00 -9.67
C GLU A 35 21.41 3.68 -9.45
N GLY A 36 21.31 2.73 -10.39
CA GLY A 36 22.00 1.44 -10.33
C GLY A 36 21.17 0.26 -9.85
N GLY A 37 19.86 0.42 -9.70
CA GLY A 37 18.97 -0.66 -9.32
C GLY A 37 18.60 -1.58 -10.48
N HIS A 38 17.90 -2.67 -10.18
CA HIS A 38 17.43 -3.62 -11.19
C HIS A 38 16.14 -3.13 -11.86
N ASP A 39 16.06 -3.34 -13.16
CA ASP A 39 14.86 -3.04 -13.94
C ASP A 39 13.76 -4.08 -13.66
N ILE A 40 12.51 -3.60 -13.66
CA ILE A 40 11.33 -4.46 -13.52
C ILE A 40 10.38 -4.14 -14.67
N PRO A 41 9.88 -5.15 -15.42
CA PRO A 41 8.91 -4.92 -16.49
C PRO A 41 7.68 -4.17 -16.02
N LYS A 42 7.17 -3.28 -16.85
CA LYS A 42 6.03 -2.40 -16.50
C LYS A 42 4.78 -3.19 -16.14
N ASP A 43 4.50 -4.27 -16.85
CA ASP A 43 3.34 -5.12 -16.58
C ASP A 43 3.41 -5.76 -15.19
N ILE A 44 4.60 -6.11 -14.72
CA ILE A 44 4.81 -6.64 -13.37
C ILE A 44 4.59 -5.55 -12.32
N ILE A 45 5.05 -4.33 -12.58
CA ILE A 45 4.85 -3.19 -11.68
C ILE A 45 3.35 -2.90 -11.52
N ILE A 46 2.61 -2.86 -12.62
CA ILE A 46 1.17 -2.61 -12.62
C ILE A 46 0.45 -3.72 -11.85
N ARG A 47 0.83 -4.96 -12.07
CA ARG A 47 0.23 -6.11 -11.39
C ARG A 47 0.49 -6.07 -9.89
N ARG A 48 1.71 -5.74 -9.46
CA ARG A 48 2.06 -5.61 -8.04
C ARG A 48 1.33 -4.46 -7.38
N TYR A 49 1.17 -3.35 -8.10
CA TYR A 49 0.41 -2.20 -7.61
C TYR A 49 -1.04 -2.59 -7.31
N GLN A 50 -1.72 -3.23 -8.25
CA GLN A 50 -3.10 -3.66 -8.06
C GLN A 50 -3.22 -4.73 -6.96
N ARG A 51 -2.30 -5.68 -6.93
CA ARG A 51 -2.28 -6.73 -5.92
C ARG A 51 -2.08 -6.16 -4.51
N GLY A 52 -1.25 -5.13 -4.38
CA GLY A 52 -1.04 -4.47 -3.10
C GLY A 52 -2.31 -3.87 -2.54
N ILE A 53 -3.07 -3.16 -3.38
CA ILE A 53 -4.37 -2.58 -2.99
C ILE A 53 -5.35 -3.69 -2.62
N ASP A 54 -5.49 -4.71 -3.47
CA ASP A 54 -6.43 -5.81 -3.24
C ASP A 54 -6.11 -6.53 -1.93
N ASN A 55 -4.84 -6.86 -1.69
CA ASN A 55 -4.42 -7.59 -0.50
C ASN A 55 -4.60 -6.76 0.76
N PHE A 56 -4.37 -5.45 0.70
CA PHE A 56 -4.58 -4.58 1.85
C PHE A 56 -6.03 -4.64 2.32
N PHE A 57 -6.98 -4.47 1.40
CA PHE A 57 -8.40 -4.42 1.76
C PHE A 57 -9.01 -5.79 2.00
N LYS A 58 -8.56 -6.83 1.29
CA LYS A 58 -9.17 -8.17 1.36
C LYS A 58 -8.54 -9.07 2.41
N LEU A 59 -7.25 -8.89 2.71
CA LEU A 59 -6.51 -9.78 3.59
C LEU A 59 -5.92 -9.06 4.80
N TYR A 60 -5.00 -8.14 4.58
CA TYR A 60 -4.14 -7.63 5.64
C TYR A 60 -4.88 -6.79 6.66
N LYS A 61 -5.82 -5.98 6.21
CA LYS A 61 -6.60 -5.08 7.07
C LYS A 61 -7.30 -5.83 8.21
N ASP A 62 -7.76 -7.05 7.93
CA ASP A 62 -8.52 -7.86 8.91
C ASP A 62 -7.64 -8.74 9.79
N VAL A 63 -6.39 -9.02 9.39
CA VAL A 63 -5.51 -9.94 10.12
C VAL A 63 -4.43 -9.23 10.94
N VAL A 64 -4.11 -7.97 10.64
CA VAL A 64 -3.14 -7.21 11.42
C VAL A 64 -3.80 -6.61 12.66
N ASP A 65 -3.01 -6.30 13.68
CA ASP A 65 -3.52 -5.70 14.91
C ASP A 65 -3.87 -4.23 14.71
N SER A 66 -3.08 -3.52 13.91
CA SER A 66 -3.40 -2.16 13.49
C SER A 66 -2.82 -1.89 12.11
N TRP A 67 -3.38 -0.89 11.42
CA TRP A 67 -2.91 -0.50 10.09
C TRP A 67 -3.00 1.00 9.91
N MET A 68 -2.20 1.50 8.97
CA MET A 68 -2.22 2.90 8.56
C MET A 68 -2.05 2.99 7.05
N LEU A 69 -2.94 3.73 6.41
CA LEU A 69 -2.92 3.98 4.97
C LEU A 69 -2.43 5.41 4.73
N VAL A 70 -1.30 5.54 4.06
CA VAL A 70 -0.62 6.82 3.86
C VAL A 70 -0.59 7.18 2.38
N ASP A 71 -0.93 8.41 2.05
CA ASP A 71 -0.79 8.95 0.70
C ASP A 71 0.67 9.32 0.46
N ASN A 72 1.39 8.47 -0.24
CA ASN A 72 2.80 8.66 -0.55
C ASN A 72 3.00 9.46 -1.84
N ALA A 73 1.93 9.86 -2.51
CA ALA A 73 1.97 10.77 -3.66
C ALA A 73 1.96 12.24 -3.23
N SER A 74 1.46 12.52 -2.02
CA SER A 74 1.43 13.87 -1.46
C SER A 74 2.80 14.31 -0.95
N ASN A 75 3.02 15.63 -0.96
CA ASN A 75 4.21 16.23 -0.38
C ASN A 75 3.78 17.43 0.48
N PRO A 76 3.84 17.36 1.84
CA PRO A 76 4.26 16.19 2.62
C PRO A 76 3.27 15.03 2.57
N ARG A 77 3.72 13.85 3.00
CA ARG A 77 2.85 12.67 3.06
C ARG A 77 1.69 12.91 4.01
N ALA A 78 0.51 12.43 3.63
CA ALA A 78 -0.70 12.59 4.42
C ALA A 78 -1.27 11.24 4.81
N ILE A 79 -1.82 11.14 6.03
CA ILE A 79 -2.50 9.93 6.48
C ILE A 79 -3.91 9.94 5.93
N ILE A 80 -4.28 8.90 5.17
CA ILE A 80 -5.62 8.75 4.60
C ILE A 80 -6.57 8.14 5.63
N ALA A 81 -6.13 7.08 6.28
CA ALA A 81 -6.92 6.36 7.28
C ALA A 81 -6.03 5.49 8.15
N ASP A 82 -6.54 5.10 9.32
CA ASP A 82 -5.91 4.08 10.16
C ASP A 82 -7.01 3.18 10.74
N SER A 83 -6.62 2.25 11.61
CA SER A 83 -7.55 1.28 12.19
C SER A 83 -8.63 1.93 13.08
N ASP A 84 -8.44 3.17 13.51
CA ASP A 84 -9.37 3.88 14.38
C ASP A 84 -10.23 4.90 13.64
N GLU A 85 -9.69 5.53 12.59
CA GLU A 85 -10.35 6.66 11.93
C GLU A 85 -9.99 6.76 10.46
N ILE A 86 -10.94 7.30 9.65
CA ILE A 86 -10.70 7.68 8.26
C ILE A 86 -10.61 9.20 8.20
N TYR A 87 -9.44 9.70 7.81
CA TYR A 87 -9.17 11.14 7.78
C TYR A 87 -9.58 11.79 6.46
N ASP A 88 -9.41 11.05 5.33
CA ASP A 88 -9.82 11.50 4.00
C ASP A 88 -10.81 10.49 3.43
N VAL A 89 -12.09 10.72 3.72
CA VAL A 89 -13.17 9.79 3.36
C VAL A 89 -13.30 9.65 1.83
N GLU A 90 -13.18 10.76 1.11
CA GLU A 90 -13.32 10.74 -0.36
C GLU A 90 -12.19 9.91 -1.00
N LEU A 91 -10.96 10.14 -0.59
CA LEU A 91 -9.81 9.42 -1.13
C LEU A 91 -9.86 7.94 -0.73
N TYR A 92 -10.23 7.64 0.51
CA TYR A 92 -10.39 6.27 0.99
C TYR A 92 -11.40 5.50 0.13
N ASN A 93 -12.56 6.11 -0.12
CA ASN A 93 -13.60 5.50 -0.94
C ASN A 93 -13.15 5.34 -2.40
N THR A 94 -12.40 6.29 -2.93
CA THR A 94 -11.83 6.19 -4.27
C THR A 94 -10.89 5.00 -4.39
N ILE A 95 -10.00 4.82 -3.43
CA ILE A 95 -9.06 3.70 -3.41
C ILE A 95 -9.83 2.38 -3.27
N LEU A 96 -10.81 2.34 -2.39
CA LEU A 96 -11.64 1.15 -2.18
C LEU A 96 -12.37 0.73 -3.46
N SER A 97 -12.75 1.69 -4.30
CA SER A 97 -13.42 1.40 -5.57
C SER A 97 -12.50 0.69 -6.58
N TYR A 98 -11.18 0.75 -6.40
CA TYR A 98 -10.22 0.05 -7.25
C TYR A 98 -9.98 -1.40 -6.85
N VAL A 99 -10.49 -1.82 -5.71
CA VAL A 99 -10.37 -3.21 -5.25
C VAL A 99 -11.18 -4.13 -6.17
N LYS A 100 -10.55 -5.18 -6.66
CA LYS A 100 -11.15 -6.12 -7.61
C LYS A 100 -11.63 -7.41 -6.95
#